data_8be8986488c4e92d8b86d0360c0fcf4b
#
_entry.id   8be8986488c4e92d8b86d0360c0fcf4b
#
_cell.length_a   1.000
_cell.length_b   1.000
_cell.length_c   1.000
_cell.angle_alpha   90.00
_cell.angle_beta   90.00
_cell.angle_gamma   90.00
#
_symmetry.space_group_name_H-M   'P 1'
#
loop_
_entity.id
_entity.type
_entity.pdbx_description
1 polymer ?
#
loop_
_entity_poly.entity_id
_entity_poly.type
_entity_poly.pdbx_seq_one_letter_code
_entity_poly.pdbx_strand_id
1 'polypeptide(L)'
;SGSLALKDGYDAGSGYYLASGCGWEVAKKSGKDAARWLMDEVLCDFPFQSEADKANALALMVLPFVRPAIDGPTPLHLADAPTMGTGKSMLVKVCLYPFLGHEAMATAAPSDEEEWRKKILAGLIAGWPAMFIDNINRRIDSAALAGAITSPSWGDRVLGSNTTVTLPVRLVWAGTANNVQLSVDLARRSVWIRLDAQVERPWQREGFKHSDLFGWMRDNRTE
;
A
#
# COMPACT_ATOMS: atom_id res chain seq x y z
N SER A 1 -22.51 3.20 0.31
CA SER A 1 -22.97 3.73 1.60
C SER A 1 -21.76 3.78 2.53
N GLY A 2 -21.55 4.86 3.27
CA GLY A 2 -20.45 5.00 4.24
C GLY A 2 -20.81 4.49 5.63
N SER A 3 -21.68 3.49 5.74
CA SER A 3 -22.05 2.89 7.02
C SER A 3 -20.99 1.91 7.50
N LEU A 4 -20.68 1.93 8.81
CA LEU A 4 -19.80 0.97 9.46
C LEU A 4 -20.60 -0.24 9.94
N ALA A 5 -20.17 -1.45 9.56
CA ALA A 5 -20.67 -2.68 10.13
C ALA A 5 -19.97 -2.92 11.48
N LEU A 6 -20.69 -2.74 12.60
CA LEU A 6 -20.13 -2.85 13.96
C LEU A 6 -20.60 -4.08 14.71
N LYS A 7 -21.46 -4.90 14.11
CA LYS A 7 -22.01 -6.11 14.74
C LYS A 7 -21.60 -7.33 13.94
N ASP A 8 -21.26 -8.40 14.64
CA ASP A 8 -21.03 -9.70 14.02
C ASP A 8 -22.28 -10.16 13.25
N GLY A 9 -22.04 -10.77 12.12
CA GLY A 9 -23.09 -11.26 11.24
C GLY A 9 -23.03 -10.69 9.84
N TYR A 10 -24.05 -11.01 9.04
CA TYR A 10 -24.15 -10.52 7.66
C TYR A 10 -24.69 -9.09 7.62
N ASP A 11 -23.93 -8.18 7.03
CA ASP A 11 -24.38 -6.82 6.74
C ASP A 11 -24.91 -6.72 5.30
N ALA A 12 -26.22 -6.64 5.18
CA ALA A 12 -26.89 -6.57 3.87
C ALA A 12 -26.56 -5.29 3.08
N GLY A 13 -26.11 -4.22 3.75
CA GLY A 13 -25.75 -2.97 3.11
C GLY A 13 -24.42 -3.03 2.35
N SER A 14 -23.44 -3.76 2.90
CA SER A 14 -22.13 -3.97 2.30
C SER A 14 -21.96 -5.30 1.58
N GLY A 15 -22.82 -6.29 1.90
CA GLY A 15 -22.69 -7.66 1.41
C GLY A 15 -21.61 -8.48 2.11
N TYR A 16 -21.03 -7.97 3.20
CA TYR A 16 -19.97 -8.66 3.94
C TYR A 16 -20.52 -9.36 5.19
N TYR A 17 -19.86 -10.44 5.57
CA TYR A 17 -20.07 -11.10 6.86
C TYR A 17 -18.96 -10.66 7.82
N LEU A 18 -19.32 -10.01 8.91
CA LEU A 18 -18.39 -9.63 9.97
C LEU A 18 -18.32 -10.75 11.00
N ALA A 19 -17.13 -11.32 11.18
CA ALA A 19 -16.85 -12.33 12.20
C ALA A 19 -15.67 -11.83 13.04
N SER A 20 -15.88 -10.74 13.79
CA SER A 20 -14.78 -10.11 14.51
C SER A 20 -14.40 -10.89 15.76
N GLY A 21 -15.35 -11.52 16.45
CA GLY A 21 -15.11 -12.09 17.77
C GLY A 21 -14.55 -11.09 18.80
N CYS A 22 -14.28 -9.86 18.37
CA CYS A 22 -13.74 -8.75 19.13
C CYS A 22 -14.81 -7.65 19.14
N GLY A 23 -15.22 -7.20 20.29
CA GLY A 23 -16.05 -6.01 20.41
C GLY A 23 -15.23 -4.78 20.01
N TRP A 24 -15.30 -4.39 18.74
CA TRP A 24 -14.65 -3.16 18.28
C TRP A 24 -15.38 -1.96 18.85
N GLU A 25 -14.73 -1.22 19.73
CA GLU A 25 -15.17 0.11 20.09
C GLU A 25 -14.52 1.11 19.12
N VAL A 26 -15.34 1.81 18.35
CA VAL A 26 -14.84 2.92 17.52
C VAL A 26 -14.40 4.03 18.45
N ALA A 27 -13.11 4.32 18.46
CA ALA A 27 -12.57 5.43 19.23
C ALA A 27 -13.26 6.74 18.81
N LYS A 28 -13.74 7.51 19.78
CA LYS A 28 -14.39 8.82 19.57
C LYS A 28 -13.33 9.92 19.30
N LYS A 29 -12.37 9.63 18.43
CA LYS A 29 -11.35 10.62 17.99
C LYS A 29 -11.84 11.29 16.71
N SER A 30 -11.55 12.58 16.55
CA SER A 30 -11.75 13.22 15.24
C SER A 30 -10.78 12.63 14.22
N GLY A 31 -11.13 12.62 12.93
CA GLY A 31 -10.22 12.17 11.89
C GLY A 31 -8.90 12.94 11.87
N LYS A 32 -8.91 14.24 12.27
CA LYS A 32 -7.71 15.05 12.39
C LYS A 32 -6.80 14.59 13.53
N ASP A 33 -7.38 14.22 14.67
CA ASP A 33 -6.61 13.77 15.83
C ASP A 33 -6.06 12.35 15.58
N ALA A 34 -6.85 11.48 14.93
CA ALA A 34 -6.40 10.16 14.52
C ALA A 34 -5.24 10.25 13.52
N ALA A 35 -5.34 11.12 12.50
CA ALA A 35 -4.27 11.35 11.54
C ALA A 35 -2.99 11.86 12.21
N ARG A 36 -3.12 12.82 13.13
CA ARG A 36 -1.98 13.34 13.92
C ARG A 36 -1.35 12.22 14.74
N TRP A 37 -2.14 11.43 15.44
CA TRP A 37 -1.66 10.31 16.22
C TRP A 37 -0.87 9.30 15.37
N LEU A 38 -1.38 8.90 14.19
CA LEU A 38 -0.66 8.04 13.26
C LEU A 38 0.67 8.65 12.79
N MET A 39 0.69 9.95 12.52
CA MET A 39 1.90 10.66 12.12
C MET A 39 2.94 10.73 13.25
N ASP A 40 2.51 10.87 14.49
CA ASP A 40 3.37 11.07 15.65
C ASP A 40 3.81 9.76 16.30
N GLU A 41 3.00 8.69 16.19
CA GLU A 41 3.33 7.38 16.76
C GLU A 41 3.94 6.42 15.75
N VAL A 42 3.42 6.36 14.54
CA VAL A 42 3.80 5.34 13.57
C VAL A 42 4.81 5.85 12.53
N LEU A 43 4.63 7.09 12.08
CA LEU A 43 5.40 7.63 10.95
C LEU A 43 6.53 8.60 11.39
N CYS A 44 6.70 8.88 12.68
CA CYS A 44 7.61 9.92 13.18
C CYS A 44 9.09 9.63 12.89
N ASP A 45 9.49 8.38 12.89
CA ASP A 45 10.91 7.98 12.72
C ASP A 45 11.35 7.85 11.25
N PHE A 46 10.42 7.94 10.30
CA PHE A 46 10.77 7.91 8.90
C PHE A 46 11.25 9.29 8.43
N PRO A 47 12.41 9.36 7.75
CA PRO A 47 13.03 10.63 7.34
C PRO A 47 12.37 11.16 6.06
N PHE A 48 11.12 11.61 6.15
CA PHE A 48 10.41 12.21 5.02
C PHE A 48 11.11 13.48 4.54
N GLN A 49 11.19 13.66 3.23
CA GLN A 49 11.79 14.84 2.63
C GLN A 49 10.90 16.07 2.81
N SER A 50 9.58 15.88 2.90
CA SER A 50 8.59 16.95 3.07
C SER A 50 7.34 16.48 3.83
N GLU A 51 6.54 17.44 4.31
CA GLU A 51 5.23 17.15 4.89
C GLU A 51 4.26 16.53 3.86
N ALA A 52 4.43 16.84 2.57
CA ALA A 52 3.64 16.21 1.51
C ALA A 52 3.97 14.71 1.39
N ASP A 53 5.24 14.32 1.51
CA ASP A 53 5.64 12.91 1.49
C ASP A 53 5.08 12.16 2.70
N LYS A 54 5.09 12.79 3.88
CA LYS A 54 4.48 12.24 5.10
C LYS A 54 2.96 12.07 4.95
N ALA A 55 2.29 13.06 4.38
CA ALA A 55 0.86 12.99 4.07
C ALA A 55 0.54 11.89 3.05
N ASN A 56 1.38 11.69 2.03
CA ASN A 56 1.24 10.63 1.04
C ASN A 56 1.43 9.24 1.66
N ALA A 57 2.32 9.09 2.66
CA ALA A 57 2.47 7.86 3.41
C ALA A 57 1.22 7.56 4.25
N LEU A 58 0.65 8.57 4.91
CA LEU A 58 -0.62 8.43 5.62
C LEU A 58 -1.76 8.05 4.65
N ALA A 59 -1.80 8.65 3.47
CA ALA A 59 -2.78 8.30 2.45
C ALA A 59 -2.65 6.82 2.03
N LEU A 60 -1.43 6.31 1.83
CA LEU A 60 -1.20 4.88 1.59
C LEU A 60 -1.71 4.01 2.74
N MET A 61 -1.52 4.43 3.99
CA MET A 61 -1.97 3.68 5.17
C MET A 61 -3.50 3.59 5.25
N VAL A 62 -4.21 4.65 4.92
CA VAL A 62 -5.67 4.72 4.96
C VAL A 62 -6.32 4.06 3.72
N LEU A 63 -5.64 4.09 2.56
CA LEU A 63 -6.19 3.66 1.29
C LEU A 63 -6.78 2.25 1.29
N PRO A 64 -6.18 1.21 1.88
CA PRO A 64 -6.75 -0.14 1.88
C PRO A 64 -8.15 -0.20 2.52
N PHE A 65 -8.38 0.59 3.57
CA PHE A 65 -9.66 0.64 4.29
C PHE A 65 -10.76 1.29 3.46
N VAL A 66 -10.42 2.34 2.72
CA VAL A 66 -11.40 3.08 1.91
C VAL A 66 -11.47 2.60 0.46
N ARG A 67 -10.55 1.71 0.04
CA ARG A 67 -10.48 1.21 -1.34
C ARG A 67 -11.80 0.65 -1.86
N PRO A 68 -12.59 -0.12 -1.07
CA PRO A 68 -13.90 -0.61 -1.53
C PRO A 68 -14.93 0.50 -1.80
N ALA A 69 -14.79 1.66 -1.15
CA ALA A 69 -15.67 2.82 -1.32
C ALA A 69 -15.27 3.74 -2.48
N ILE A 70 -14.05 3.56 -3.03
CA ILE A 70 -13.58 4.35 -4.17
C ILE A 70 -14.06 3.68 -5.46
N ASP A 71 -14.90 4.37 -6.18
CA ASP A 71 -15.32 3.95 -7.51
C ASP A 71 -14.33 4.47 -8.56
N GLY A 72 -13.47 3.57 -9.03
CA GLY A 72 -12.42 3.89 -9.98
C GLY A 72 -11.01 3.45 -9.56
N PRO A 73 -10.01 3.81 -10.37
CA PRO A 73 -8.61 3.44 -10.13
C PRO A 73 -7.97 4.24 -8.99
N THR A 74 -6.87 3.72 -8.46
CA THR A 74 -6.03 4.39 -7.45
C THR A 74 -4.57 4.40 -7.91
N PRO A 75 -3.79 5.45 -7.56
CA PRO A 75 -2.42 5.60 -8.03
C PRO A 75 -1.46 4.56 -7.42
N LEU A 76 -0.29 4.42 -8.04
CA LEU A 76 0.85 3.74 -7.44
C LEU A 76 1.50 4.66 -6.40
N HIS A 77 1.57 4.22 -5.14
CA HIS A 77 2.36 4.88 -4.11
C HIS A 77 3.79 4.35 -4.17
N LEU A 78 4.74 5.23 -4.41
CA LEU A 78 6.14 4.88 -4.62
C LEU A 78 7.04 5.53 -3.57
N ALA A 79 7.55 4.71 -2.65
CA ALA A 79 8.56 5.15 -1.70
C ALA A 79 9.94 5.15 -2.36
N ASP A 80 10.55 6.32 -2.48
CA ASP A 80 11.85 6.51 -3.13
C ASP A 80 12.84 7.19 -2.19
N ALA A 81 14.13 6.88 -2.35
CA ALA A 81 15.19 7.54 -1.61
C ALA A 81 16.50 7.51 -2.40
N PRO A 82 17.39 8.52 -2.21
CA PRO A 82 18.68 8.56 -2.90
C PRO A 82 19.62 7.44 -2.46
N THR A 83 19.46 6.95 -1.21
CA THR A 83 20.36 5.95 -0.62
C THR A 83 19.60 4.69 -0.18
N MET A 84 20.33 3.56 -0.17
CA MET A 84 19.84 2.30 0.41
C MET A 84 19.76 2.39 1.93
N GLY A 85 18.97 1.51 2.55
CA GLY A 85 18.86 1.44 4.03
C GLY A 85 18.10 2.58 4.70
N THR A 86 17.39 3.42 3.93
CA THR A 86 16.61 4.57 4.43
C THR A 86 15.28 4.16 5.09
N GLY A 87 14.88 2.88 4.96
CA GLY A 87 13.64 2.38 5.57
C GLY A 87 12.43 2.31 4.63
N LYS A 88 12.59 2.45 3.30
CA LYS A 88 11.50 2.44 2.31
C LYS A 88 10.60 1.21 2.38
N SER A 89 11.20 0.02 2.33
CA SER A 89 10.44 -1.23 2.38
C SER A 89 9.70 -1.40 3.71
N MET A 90 10.34 -0.96 4.80
CA MET A 90 9.71 -0.92 6.12
C MET A 90 8.52 0.06 6.13
N LEU A 91 8.67 1.25 5.57
CA LEU A 91 7.58 2.24 5.47
C LEU A 91 6.36 1.67 4.75
N VAL A 92 6.54 1.05 3.57
CA VAL A 92 5.42 0.47 2.82
C VAL A 92 4.75 -0.65 3.61
N LYS A 93 5.53 -1.54 4.24
CA LYS A 93 5.00 -2.60 5.11
C LYS A 93 4.23 -2.02 6.29
N VAL A 94 4.77 -1.00 6.97
CA VAL A 94 4.12 -0.29 8.08
C VAL A 94 2.80 0.35 7.64
N CYS A 95 2.76 1.01 6.47
CA CYS A 95 1.52 1.59 5.94
C CYS A 95 0.43 0.53 5.64
N LEU A 96 0.81 -0.65 5.20
CA LEU A 96 -0.15 -1.71 4.87
C LEU A 96 -0.53 -2.59 6.08
N TYR A 97 0.29 -2.59 7.13
CA TYR A 97 0.12 -3.46 8.30
C TYR A 97 -1.21 -3.30 9.03
N PRO A 98 -1.73 -2.07 9.30
CA PRO A 98 -3.00 -1.91 10.01
C PRO A 98 -4.16 -2.62 9.34
N PHE A 99 -4.21 -2.60 8.02
CA PHE A 99 -5.23 -3.30 7.23
C PHE A 99 -4.99 -4.82 7.19
N LEU A 100 -3.76 -5.25 6.87
CA LEU A 100 -3.43 -6.67 6.66
C LEU A 100 -3.38 -7.47 7.98
N GLY A 101 -2.92 -6.86 9.08
CA GLY A 101 -2.65 -7.54 10.34
C GLY A 101 -1.34 -8.35 10.35
N HIS A 102 -0.59 -8.29 9.28
CA HIS A 102 0.73 -8.90 9.11
C HIS A 102 1.57 -8.07 8.15
N GLU A 103 2.86 -8.33 8.08
CA GLU A 103 3.71 -7.65 7.10
C GLU A 103 3.26 -7.97 5.66
N ALA A 104 3.22 -6.93 4.83
CA ALA A 104 2.91 -7.08 3.42
C ALA A 104 3.96 -7.94 2.70
N MET A 105 3.51 -8.89 1.89
CA MET A 105 4.39 -9.69 1.05
C MET A 105 4.93 -8.84 -0.09
N ALA A 106 6.26 -8.74 -0.17
CA ALA A 106 6.95 -8.04 -1.23
C ALA A 106 7.13 -8.94 -2.46
N THR A 107 7.02 -8.36 -3.64
CA THR A 107 7.30 -9.02 -4.91
C THR A 107 8.33 -8.23 -5.71
N ALA A 108 9.19 -8.91 -6.47
CA ALA A 108 10.10 -8.23 -7.39
C ALA A 108 9.35 -7.65 -8.59
N ALA A 109 9.88 -6.56 -9.15
CA ALA A 109 9.36 -5.99 -10.39
C ALA A 109 9.55 -7.00 -11.54
N PRO A 110 8.50 -7.34 -12.31
CA PRO A 110 8.59 -8.22 -13.47
C PRO A 110 9.56 -7.70 -14.54
N SER A 111 10.18 -8.62 -15.30
CA SER A 111 11.20 -8.28 -16.29
C SER A 111 10.65 -7.71 -17.59
N ASP A 112 9.47 -8.13 -17.96
CA ASP A 112 8.83 -7.82 -19.24
C ASP A 112 7.31 -7.66 -19.12
N GLU A 113 6.66 -7.25 -20.19
CA GLU A 113 5.22 -6.99 -20.24
C GLU A 113 4.38 -8.24 -19.99
N GLU A 114 4.83 -9.40 -20.45
CA GLU A 114 4.08 -10.65 -20.27
C GLU A 114 4.07 -11.04 -18.79
N GLU A 115 5.20 -10.91 -18.11
CA GLU A 115 5.30 -11.19 -16.67
C GLU A 115 4.51 -10.15 -15.83
N TRP A 116 4.44 -8.88 -16.27
CA TRP A 116 3.56 -7.89 -15.66
C TRP A 116 2.10 -8.32 -15.75
N ARG A 117 1.64 -8.70 -16.94
CA ARG A 117 0.26 -9.16 -17.17
C ARG A 117 -0.07 -10.37 -16.32
N LYS A 118 0.81 -11.38 -16.29
CA LYS A 118 0.65 -12.59 -15.47
C LYS A 118 0.55 -12.27 -13.98
N LYS A 119 1.45 -11.41 -13.47
CA LYS A 119 1.46 -11.04 -12.06
C LYS A 119 0.21 -10.26 -11.66
N ILE A 120 -0.21 -9.29 -12.48
CA ILE A 120 -1.43 -8.50 -12.23
C ILE A 120 -2.63 -9.44 -12.19
N LEU A 121 -2.79 -10.29 -13.21
CA LEU A 121 -3.91 -11.23 -13.26
C LEU A 121 -3.90 -12.20 -12.08
N ALA A 122 -2.75 -12.77 -11.73
CA ALA A 122 -2.62 -13.69 -10.59
C ALA A 122 -3.02 -13.01 -9.27
N GLY A 123 -2.59 -11.77 -9.05
CA GLY A 123 -2.97 -10.99 -7.86
C GLY A 123 -4.47 -10.71 -7.79
N LEU A 124 -5.09 -10.40 -8.93
CA LEU A 124 -6.54 -10.16 -9.00
C LEU A 124 -7.35 -11.44 -8.78
N ILE A 125 -6.93 -12.57 -9.36
CA ILE A 125 -7.57 -13.88 -9.15
C ILE A 125 -7.44 -14.30 -7.67
N ALA A 126 -6.27 -14.10 -7.09
CA ALA A 126 -6.03 -14.42 -5.67
C ALA A 126 -6.69 -13.44 -4.70
N GLY A 127 -7.31 -12.36 -5.20
CA GLY A 127 -7.95 -11.34 -4.35
C GLY A 127 -6.98 -10.58 -3.45
N TRP A 128 -5.74 -10.34 -3.93
CA TRP A 128 -4.79 -9.57 -3.12
C TRP A 128 -5.34 -8.18 -2.81
N PRO A 129 -5.26 -7.73 -1.56
CA PRO A 129 -5.68 -6.37 -1.20
C PRO A 129 -4.67 -5.31 -1.66
N ALA A 130 -3.39 -5.70 -1.75
CA ALA A 130 -2.31 -4.82 -2.20
C ALA A 130 -1.30 -5.60 -3.04
N MET A 131 -0.71 -4.91 -4.03
CA MET A 131 0.46 -5.38 -4.75
C MET A 131 1.64 -4.51 -4.35
N PHE A 132 2.56 -5.10 -3.57
CA PHE A 132 3.77 -4.42 -3.12
C PHE A 132 4.97 -4.88 -3.95
N ILE A 133 5.53 -3.96 -4.75
CA ILE A 133 6.69 -4.16 -5.62
C ILE A 133 7.91 -3.57 -4.93
N ASP A 134 8.78 -4.42 -4.42
CA ASP A 134 9.92 -3.97 -3.62
C ASP A 134 11.21 -3.91 -4.45
N ASN A 135 12.06 -2.96 -4.07
CA ASN A 135 13.41 -2.78 -4.58
C ASN A 135 13.49 -2.64 -6.12
N ILE A 136 12.72 -1.72 -6.66
CA ILE A 136 12.75 -1.37 -8.09
C ILE A 136 14.11 -0.72 -8.37
N ASN A 137 14.97 -1.43 -9.11
CA ASN A 137 16.35 -1.03 -9.39
C ASN A 137 16.60 -0.71 -10.88
N ARG A 138 15.55 -0.63 -11.67
CA ARG A 138 15.59 -0.31 -13.10
C ARG A 138 14.42 0.59 -13.47
N ARG A 139 14.54 1.24 -14.64
CA ARG A 139 13.41 1.97 -15.22
C ARG A 139 12.21 1.06 -15.39
N ILE A 140 11.06 1.50 -14.90
CA ILE A 140 9.79 0.86 -15.21
C ILE A 140 9.13 1.62 -16.36
N ASP A 141 8.86 0.86 -17.42
CA ASP A 141 8.11 1.32 -18.58
C ASP A 141 7.20 0.16 -19.02
N SER A 142 6.07 0.02 -18.34
CA SER A 142 5.12 -1.09 -18.54
C SER A 142 3.74 -0.54 -18.86
N ALA A 143 3.28 -0.84 -20.07
CA ALA A 143 1.93 -0.52 -20.51
C ALA A 143 0.88 -1.32 -19.72
N ALA A 144 1.19 -2.56 -19.34
CA ALA A 144 0.32 -3.40 -18.52
C ALA A 144 0.11 -2.78 -17.14
N LEU A 145 1.19 -2.38 -16.45
CA LEU A 145 1.08 -1.72 -15.15
C LEU A 145 0.33 -0.39 -15.26
N ALA A 146 0.69 0.45 -16.23
CA ALA A 146 0.04 1.73 -16.46
C ALA A 146 -1.47 1.57 -16.74
N GLY A 147 -1.84 0.57 -17.53
CA GLY A 147 -3.22 0.21 -17.81
C GLY A 147 -3.97 -0.24 -16.55
N ALA A 148 -3.39 -1.16 -15.78
CA ALA A 148 -4.01 -1.69 -14.57
C ALA A 148 -4.23 -0.62 -13.49
N ILE A 149 -3.29 0.32 -13.33
CA ILE A 149 -3.41 1.44 -12.36
C ILE A 149 -4.55 2.40 -12.73
N THR A 150 -4.93 2.46 -14.01
CA THR A 150 -5.93 3.44 -14.50
C THR A 150 -7.28 2.83 -14.89
N SER A 151 -7.39 1.52 -14.88
CA SER A 151 -8.62 0.84 -15.29
C SER A 151 -9.43 0.37 -14.09
N PRO A 152 -10.76 0.47 -14.14
CA PRO A 152 -11.62 -0.08 -13.09
C PRO A 152 -11.66 -1.62 -13.11
N SER A 153 -11.30 -2.22 -14.25
CA SER A 153 -11.26 -3.67 -14.45
C SER A 153 -10.06 -4.07 -15.32
N TRP A 154 -9.60 -5.30 -15.16
CA TRP A 154 -8.53 -5.89 -15.93
C TRP A 154 -9.00 -7.20 -16.55
N GLY A 155 -8.83 -7.34 -17.86
CA GLY A 155 -9.15 -8.56 -18.59
C GLY A 155 -7.89 -9.18 -19.19
N ASP A 156 -7.67 -10.46 -18.92
CA ASP A 156 -6.56 -11.20 -19.53
C ASP A 156 -6.85 -12.71 -19.59
N ARG A 157 -6.00 -13.43 -20.32
CA ARG A 157 -6.06 -14.88 -20.45
C ARG A 157 -5.44 -15.56 -19.22
N VAL A 158 -6.15 -16.53 -18.66
CA VAL A 158 -5.62 -17.34 -17.57
C VAL A 158 -4.50 -18.24 -18.08
N LEU A 159 -3.35 -18.24 -17.41
CA LEU A 159 -2.19 -19.06 -17.76
C LEU A 159 -2.56 -20.53 -17.84
N GLY A 160 -2.13 -21.21 -18.92
CA GLY A 160 -2.44 -22.62 -19.15
C GLY A 160 -3.87 -22.92 -19.58
N SER A 161 -4.67 -21.89 -19.87
CA SER A 161 -6.07 -22.01 -20.29
C SER A 161 -6.35 -21.13 -21.51
N ASN A 162 -7.41 -21.47 -22.25
CA ASN A 162 -7.98 -20.60 -23.30
C ASN A 162 -9.05 -19.64 -22.74
N THR A 163 -9.27 -19.64 -21.43
CA THR A 163 -10.28 -18.82 -20.78
C THR A 163 -9.74 -17.41 -20.54
N THR A 164 -10.50 -16.39 -20.96
CA THR A 164 -10.27 -15.01 -20.59
C THR A 164 -11.19 -14.65 -19.42
N VAL A 165 -10.64 -13.97 -18.42
CA VAL A 165 -11.40 -13.46 -17.29
C VAL A 165 -11.27 -11.95 -17.21
N THR A 166 -12.31 -11.28 -16.76
CA THR A 166 -12.29 -9.84 -16.46
C THR A 166 -12.64 -9.67 -14.99
N LEU A 167 -11.75 -9.02 -14.25
CA LEU A 167 -11.85 -8.83 -12.80
C LEU A 167 -11.79 -7.34 -12.44
N PRO A 168 -12.51 -6.90 -11.41
CA PRO A 168 -12.39 -5.52 -10.93
C PRO A 168 -10.99 -5.30 -10.34
N VAL A 169 -10.38 -4.15 -10.65
CA VAL A 169 -9.09 -3.75 -10.08
C VAL A 169 -9.36 -3.06 -8.75
N ARG A 170 -9.20 -3.82 -7.66
CA ARG A 170 -9.36 -3.32 -6.28
C ARG A 170 -8.04 -3.32 -5.49
N LEU A 171 -6.93 -3.59 -6.17
CA LEU A 171 -5.59 -3.58 -5.58
C LEU A 171 -5.19 -2.16 -5.13
N VAL A 172 -4.52 -2.09 -3.98
CA VAL A 172 -3.68 -0.95 -3.62
C VAL A 172 -2.29 -1.19 -4.21
N TRP A 173 -1.78 -0.20 -4.94
CA TRP A 173 -0.49 -0.30 -5.60
C TRP A 173 0.57 0.39 -4.77
N ALA A 174 1.62 -0.32 -4.38
CA ALA A 174 2.74 0.21 -3.63
C ALA A 174 4.07 -0.28 -4.19
N GLY A 175 5.10 0.55 -4.14
CA GLY A 175 6.43 0.18 -4.59
C GLY A 175 7.52 0.89 -3.80
N THR A 176 8.74 0.34 -3.86
CA THR A 176 9.95 1.00 -3.35
C THR A 176 11.03 1.05 -4.41
N ALA A 177 11.83 2.10 -4.37
CA ALA A 177 12.89 2.31 -5.34
C ALA A 177 14.08 3.11 -4.78
N ASN A 178 15.17 3.13 -5.54
CA ASN A 178 16.33 3.99 -5.28
C ASN A 178 16.57 4.84 -6.54
N ASN A 179 16.20 6.14 -6.50
CA ASN A 179 16.31 7.06 -7.63
C ASN A 179 15.72 6.48 -8.93
N VAL A 180 14.53 5.92 -8.83
CA VAL A 180 13.92 5.21 -9.94
C VAL A 180 13.53 6.18 -11.07
N GLN A 181 13.69 5.69 -12.29
CA GLN A 181 13.12 6.33 -13.49
C GLN A 181 11.84 5.59 -13.89
N LEU A 182 10.74 6.34 -13.91
CA LEU A 182 9.47 5.87 -14.47
C LEU A 182 9.29 6.42 -15.89
N SER A 183 8.55 5.72 -16.73
CA SER A 183 8.00 6.33 -17.93
C SER A 183 7.12 7.53 -17.57
N VAL A 184 6.98 8.49 -18.48
CA VAL A 184 6.13 9.68 -18.26
C VAL A 184 4.69 9.26 -17.89
N ASP A 185 4.25 8.16 -18.46
CA ASP A 185 2.92 7.64 -18.26
C ASP A 185 2.71 7.10 -16.83
N LEU A 186 3.64 6.33 -16.32
CA LEU A 186 3.62 5.85 -14.94
C LEU A 186 3.88 6.96 -13.92
N ALA A 187 4.78 7.90 -14.23
CA ALA A 187 5.08 9.01 -13.33
C ALA A 187 3.85 9.87 -13.01
N ARG A 188 2.99 10.13 -14.01
CA ARG A 188 1.73 10.87 -13.82
C ARG A 188 0.68 10.13 -13.01
N ARG A 189 0.84 8.79 -12.86
CA ARG A 189 -0.08 7.88 -12.16
C ARG A 189 0.48 7.44 -10.81
N SER A 190 1.58 8.06 -10.39
CA SER A 190 2.27 7.70 -9.15
C SER A 190 2.23 8.84 -8.15
N VAL A 191 2.03 8.49 -6.89
CA VAL A 191 2.17 9.36 -5.73
C VAL A 191 3.52 9.05 -5.09
N TRP A 192 4.39 10.04 -5.02
CA TRP A 192 5.73 9.87 -4.48
C TRP A 192 5.74 10.05 -2.97
N ILE A 193 6.51 9.21 -2.30
CA ILE A 193 6.83 9.27 -0.89
C ILE A 193 8.35 9.28 -0.78
N ARG A 194 8.93 10.47 -0.69
CA ARG A 194 10.38 10.62 -0.69
C ARG A 194 10.93 10.60 0.73
N LEU A 195 11.96 9.77 0.90
CA LEU A 195 12.74 9.68 2.14
C LEU A 195 14.17 10.15 1.88
N ASP A 196 14.70 10.97 2.80
CA ASP A 196 16.09 11.38 2.80
C ASP A 196 16.60 11.49 4.23
N ALA A 197 17.43 10.56 4.62
CA ALA A 197 17.99 10.54 5.97
C ALA A 197 19.10 11.57 6.19
N GLN A 198 19.61 12.19 5.12
CA GLN A 198 20.71 13.19 5.14
C GLN A 198 21.95 12.71 5.89
N VAL A 199 22.18 11.40 5.91
CA VAL A 199 23.35 10.75 6.54
C VAL A 199 23.94 9.74 5.58
N GLU A 200 25.25 9.54 5.64
CA GLU A 200 25.98 8.62 4.76
C GLU A 200 25.53 7.16 4.94
N ARG A 201 25.16 6.79 6.17
CA ARG A 201 24.79 5.41 6.54
C ARG A 201 23.41 5.35 7.20
N PRO A 202 22.31 5.48 6.43
CA PRO A 202 20.96 5.50 6.99
C PRO A 202 20.58 4.27 7.84
N TRP A 203 21.16 3.11 7.53
CA TRP A 203 20.92 1.85 8.27
C TRP A 203 21.54 1.79 9.66
N GLN A 204 22.42 2.77 10.02
CA GLN A 204 23.01 2.90 11.37
C GLN A 204 22.26 3.90 12.24
N ARG A 205 21.11 4.40 11.81
CA ARG A 205 20.28 5.28 12.63
C ARG A 205 19.76 4.55 13.86
N GLU A 206 19.79 5.26 14.99
CA GLU A 206 19.37 4.79 16.30
C GLU A 206 18.39 5.81 16.92
N GLY A 207 17.86 5.50 18.12
CA GLY A 207 16.98 6.40 18.85
C GLY A 207 15.56 6.43 18.31
N PHE A 208 15.10 5.35 17.69
CA PHE A 208 13.73 5.20 17.23
C PHE A 208 12.74 5.18 18.39
N LYS A 209 11.58 5.81 18.22
CA LYS A 209 10.50 5.86 19.21
C LYS A 209 10.06 4.45 19.63
N HIS A 210 9.92 3.55 18.65
CA HIS A 210 9.59 2.17 18.88
C HIS A 210 10.73 1.29 18.34
N SER A 211 11.48 0.64 19.24
CA SER A 211 12.59 -0.26 18.86
C SER A 211 12.11 -1.49 18.07
N ASP A 212 10.91 -1.97 18.36
CA ASP A 212 10.16 -2.97 17.57
C ASP A 212 8.82 -2.37 17.13
N LEU A 213 8.84 -1.65 16.02
CA LEU A 213 7.64 -0.97 15.51
C LEU A 213 6.52 -1.95 15.15
N PHE A 214 6.83 -3.12 14.56
CA PHE A 214 5.81 -4.10 14.21
C PHE A 214 5.20 -4.77 15.43
N GLY A 215 6.00 -5.07 16.45
CA GLY A 215 5.52 -5.55 17.74
C GLY A 215 4.58 -4.54 18.38
N TRP A 216 5.01 -3.28 18.43
CA TRP A 216 4.18 -2.20 18.96
C TRP A 216 2.87 -2.02 18.17
N MET A 217 2.91 -2.04 16.84
CA MET A 217 1.71 -1.94 15.99
C MET A 217 0.76 -3.12 16.18
N ARG A 218 1.30 -4.33 16.37
CA ARG A 218 0.47 -5.51 16.66
C ARG A 218 -0.31 -5.33 17.96
N ASP A 219 0.36 -4.83 18.99
CA ASP A 219 -0.20 -4.69 20.34
C ASP A 219 -1.20 -3.51 20.42
N ASN A 220 -1.05 -2.49 19.54
CA ASN A 220 -1.89 -1.28 19.49
C ASN A 220 -2.79 -1.21 18.25
N ARG A 221 -2.99 -2.31 17.54
CA ARG A 221 -3.76 -2.32 16.27
C ARG A 221 -5.24 -1.95 16.43
N THR A 222 -5.78 -2.10 17.63
CA THR A 222 -7.19 -1.80 17.94
C THR A 222 -7.44 -0.35 18.36
N GLU A 223 -6.40 0.46 18.52
CA GLU A 223 -6.49 1.88 18.86
C GLU A 223 -6.62 2.77 17.60
#